data_6579d5c61fb5013cb5ddc25a2e8724f2
#
_entry.id   6579d5c61fb5013cb5ddc25a2e8724f2
#
_cell.length_a   1.000
_cell.length_b   1.000
_cell.length_c   1.000
_cell.angle_alpha   90.00
_cell.angle_beta   90.00
_cell.angle_gamma   90.00
#
_symmetry.space_group_name_H-M   'P 1'
#
loop_
_entity.id
_entity.type
_entity.pdbx_description
1 polymer ?
#
loop_
_entity_poly.entity_id
_entity_poly.type
_entity_poly.pdbx_seq_one_letter_code
_entity_poly.pdbx_strand_id
1 'polypeptide(L)'
;MDNAPSANLIVLTAAGGWVLNEANEVLWIHRMGQWDLPKGKLEAGESIPECAVREVEEECGLTGVELVSALCETVHSYPLDDATATKTTHWFLMRVAGTPALTPQKSEGISRAEWIPQDDCHFLAGTTYTTLREVEEAAYRAGASQRD
;
A
#
# COMPACT_ATOMS: atom_id res chain seq x y z
N MET A 1 -20.80 -12.13 -31.51
CA MET A 1 -20.48 -12.29 -30.91
C MET A 1 -20.21 -12.16 -29.87
N ASP A 2 -20.22 -12.17 -29.39
CA ASP A 2 -19.89 -11.98 -28.49
C ASP A 2 -19.31 -12.27 -27.76
N ASN A 3 -18.93 -12.18 -27.39
CA ASN A 3 -18.28 -12.48 -26.66
C ASN A 3 -18.27 -12.31 -25.42
N ALA A 4 -18.63 -12.29 -24.93
CA ALA A 4 -18.95 -12.00 -23.56
C ALA A 4 -17.99 -12.47 -22.51
N PRO A 5 -16.75 -12.52 -22.77
CA PRO A 5 -15.77 -12.81 -21.73
C PRO A 5 -15.85 -11.83 -20.56
N SER A 6 -16.37 -10.66 -20.81
CA SER A 6 -16.56 -9.68 -19.75
C SER A 6 -17.46 -10.16 -18.62
N ALA A 7 -18.26 -11.20 -18.84
CA ALA A 7 -19.10 -11.72 -17.78
C ALA A 7 -18.30 -12.26 -16.59
N ASN A 8 -17.02 -12.55 -16.78
CA ASN A 8 -16.16 -13.11 -15.75
C ASN A 8 -15.20 -12.09 -15.17
N LEU A 9 -15.55 -10.81 -15.24
CA LEU A 9 -14.72 -9.75 -14.72
C LEU A 9 -15.08 -9.44 -13.27
N ILE A 10 -14.09 -9.46 -12.40
CA ILE A 10 -14.25 -9.12 -10.98
C ILE A 10 -13.46 -7.84 -10.71
N VAL A 11 -14.13 -6.84 -10.13
CA VAL A 11 -13.49 -5.57 -9.81
C VAL A 11 -13.34 -5.45 -8.30
N LEU A 12 -12.10 -5.22 -7.86
CA LEU A 12 -11.77 -5.10 -6.44
C LEU A 12 -11.17 -3.72 -6.19
N THR A 13 -11.46 -3.17 -5.01
CA THR A 13 -10.92 -1.89 -4.57
C THR A 13 -10.15 -2.08 -3.28
N ALA A 14 -8.96 -1.51 -3.24
CA ALA A 14 -8.09 -1.53 -2.07
C ALA A 14 -7.51 -0.15 -1.84
N ALA A 15 -6.95 0.06 -0.66
CA ALA A 15 -6.30 1.33 -0.35
C ALA A 15 -5.14 1.07 0.60
N GLY A 16 -4.12 1.92 0.54
CA GLY A 16 -2.96 1.78 1.37
C GLY A 16 -2.12 3.03 1.41
N GLY A 17 -0.92 2.93 1.96
CA GLY A 17 -0.16 4.11 2.22
C GLY A 17 1.34 4.02 2.04
N TRP A 18 1.91 5.17 1.71
CA TRP A 18 3.33 5.47 1.83
C TRP A 18 3.46 6.25 3.13
N VAL A 19 3.95 5.59 4.17
CA VAL A 19 3.88 6.10 5.54
C VAL A 19 5.27 6.51 6.00
N LEU A 20 5.38 7.75 6.46
CA LEU A 20 6.64 8.29 6.97
C LEU A 20 6.56 8.46 8.48
N ASN A 21 7.65 8.12 9.16
CA ASN A 21 7.82 8.45 10.58
C ASN A 21 8.55 9.80 10.71
N GLU A 22 8.86 10.22 11.92
CA GLU A 22 9.53 11.50 12.13
C GLU A 22 10.98 11.53 11.64
N ALA A 23 11.58 10.36 11.45
CA ALA A 23 12.92 10.27 10.87
C ALA A 23 12.87 10.23 9.34
N ASN A 24 11.68 10.38 8.74
CA ASN A 24 11.45 10.28 7.28
C ASN A 24 11.83 8.92 6.72
N GLU A 25 11.71 7.89 7.54
CA GLU A 25 11.80 6.52 7.07
C GLU A 25 10.43 6.05 6.63
N VAL A 26 10.40 5.11 5.70
CA VAL A 26 9.18 4.64 5.06
C VAL A 26 8.83 3.24 5.55
N LEU A 27 7.55 3.02 5.79
CA LEU A 27 7.03 1.74 6.26
C LEU A 27 6.90 0.76 5.10
N TRP A 28 7.60 -0.36 5.19
CA TRP A 28 7.50 -1.45 4.24
C TRP A 28 7.14 -2.73 4.99
N ILE A 29 6.41 -3.61 4.31
CA ILE A 29 6.09 -4.92 4.84
C ILE A 29 6.73 -6.00 3.96
N HIS A 30 6.87 -7.19 4.52
CA HIS A 30 7.35 -8.35 3.78
C HIS A 30 6.24 -9.40 3.84
N ARG A 31 5.78 -9.85 2.69
CA ARG A 31 4.62 -10.72 2.59
C ARG A 31 4.82 -11.67 1.41
N MET A 32 4.63 -12.96 1.68
CA MET A 32 4.75 -13.99 0.64
C MET A 32 6.08 -13.92 -0.10
N GLY A 33 7.16 -13.67 0.66
CA GLY A 33 8.50 -13.63 0.10
C GLY A 33 8.88 -12.36 -0.62
N GLN A 34 8.04 -11.32 -0.59
CA GLN A 34 8.30 -10.09 -1.32
C GLN A 34 8.05 -8.86 -0.45
N TRP A 35 8.82 -7.80 -0.71
CA TRP A 35 8.55 -6.51 -0.10
C TRP A 35 7.29 -5.91 -0.74
N ASP A 36 6.54 -5.19 0.08
CA ASP A 36 5.28 -4.56 -0.35
C ASP A 36 5.02 -3.36 0.54
N LEU A 37 4.05 -2.55 0.13
CA LEU A 37 3.55 -1.46 0.96
C LEU A 37 2.25 -1.89 1.61
N PRO A 38 1.95 -1.40 2.83
CA PRO A 38 0.73 -1.82 3.52
C PRO A 38 -0.52 -1.32 2.81
N LYS A 39 -1.48 -2.21 2.66
CA LYS A 39 -2.74 -1.93 1.97
C LYS A 39 -3.71 -3.07 2.21
N GLY A 40 -4.97 -2.86 1.89
CA GLY A 40 -5.96 -3.92 1.95
C GLY A 40 -7.28 -3.51 1.35
N LYS A 41 -8.25 -4.40 1.43
CA LYS A 41 -9.52 -4.27 0.72
C LYS A 41 -10.47 -3.31 1.39
N LEU A 42 -11.18 -2.55 0.57
CA LEU A 42 -12.25 -1.68 1.02
C LEU A 42 -13.39 -2.52 1.62
N GLU A 43 -13.91 -2.09 2.76
CA GLU A 43 -15.04 -2.74 3.41
C GLU A 43 -16.31 -1.92 3.21
N ALA A 44 -17.45 -2.61 3.33
CA ALA A 44 -18.75 -1.96 3.15
C ALA A 44 -18.90 -0.79 4.12
N GLY A 45 -19.39 0.34 3.62
CA GLY A 45 -19.64 1.51 4.46
C GLY A 45 -18.43 2.35 4.75
N GLU A 46 -17.28 1.97 4.23
CA GLU A 46 -16.01 2.63 4.49
C GLU A 46 -15.64 3.51 3.30
N SER A 47 -15.10 4.70 3.56
CA SER A 47 -14.54 5.52 2.48
C SER A 47 -13.15 4.99 2.13
N ILE A 48 -12.67 5.35 0.93
CA ILE A 48 -11.35 4.92 0.50
C ILE A 48 -10.24 5.45 1.42
N PRO A 49 -10.23 6.73 1.82
CA PRO A 49 -9.24 7.19 2.80
C PRO A 49 -9.32 6.48 4.14
N GLU A 50 -10.52 6.19 4.62
CA GLU A 50 -10.68 5.44 5.87
C GLU A 50 -10.10 4.04 5.75
N CYS A 51 -10.34 3.39 4.62
CA CYS A 51 -9.78 2.07 4.33
C CYS A 51 -8.25 2.11 4.38
N ALA A 52 -7.66 3.12 3.75
CA ALA A 52 -6.21 3.23 3.67
C ALA A 52 -5.59 3.32 5.07
N VAL A 53 -6.12 4.17 5.92
CA VAL A 53 -5.61 4.33 7.28
C VAL A 53 -5.81 3.05 8.09
N ARG A 54 -7.02 2.48 8.02
CA ARG A 54 -7.34 1.28 8.78
C ARG A 54 -6.41 0.12 8.41
N GLU A 55 -6.22 -0.09 7.10
CA GLU A 55 -5.38 -1.21 6.66
C GLU A 55 -3.92 -1.03 7.08
N VAL A 56 -3.39 0.19 6.98
CA VAL A 56 -2.04 0.45 7.43
C VAL A 56 -1.92 0.15 8.92
N GLU A 57 -2.87 0.63 9.71
CA GLU A 57 -2.83 0.43 11.16
C GLU A 57 -2.95 -1.04 11.53
N GLU A 58 -3.84 -1.78 10.85
CA GLU A 58 -4.02 -3.20 11.14
C GLU A 58 -2.81 -4.03 10.73
N GLU A 59 -2.29 -3.79 9.53
CA GLU A 59 -1.21 -4.62 9.01
C GLU A 59 0.09 -4.43 9.77
N CYS A 60 0.30 -3.27 10.35
CA CYS A 60 1.58 -2.93 10.96
C CYS A 60 1.52 -2.66 12.46
N GLY A 61 0.35 -2.76 13.06
CA GLY A 61 0.20 -2.56 14.50
C GLY A 61 0.38 -1.11 14.92
N LEU A 62 -0.10 -0.18 14.09
CA LEU A 62 0.03 1.25 14.36
C LEU A 62 -1.30 1.84 14.81
N THR A 63 -1.20 2.98 15.49
CA THR A 63 -2.34 3.83 15.82
C THR A 63 -1.95 5.27 15.53
N GLY A 64 -2.94 6.12 15.31
CA GLY A 64 -2.67 7.54 15.10
C GLY A 64 -2.02 7.88 13.79
N VAL A 65 -2.20 7.03 12.77
CA VAL A 65 -1.68 7.32 11.45
C VAL A 65 -2.48 8.47 10.83
N GLU A 66 -1.75 9.46 10.33
CA GLU A 66 -2.34 10.68 9.80
C GLU A 66 -2.28 10.67 8.28
N LEU A 67 -3.42 10.84 7.63
CA LEU A 67 -3.49 10.91 6.18
C LEU A 67 -3.12 12.32 5.74
N VAL A 68 -2.14 12.44 4.83
CA VAL A 68 -1.67 13.73 4.37
C VAL A 68 -2.31 14.11 3.04
N SER A 69 -2.21 13.24 2.03
CA SER A 69 -2.74 13.53 0.70
C SER A 69 -2.85 12.26 -0.14
N ALA A 70 -3.69 12.33 -1.17
CA ALA A 70 -3.75 11.26 -2.16
C ALA A 70 -2.49 11.28 -3.02
N LEU A 71 -2.03 10.11 -3.43
CA LEU A 71 -0.85 9.99 -4.28
C LEU A 71 -1.20 9.54 -5.69
N CYS A 72 -1.70 8.33 -5.82
CA CYS A 72 -1.98 7.74 -7.14
C CYS A 72 -2.81 6.49 -6.98
N GLU A 73 -3.23 5.94 -8.10
CA GLU A 73 -3.90 4.64 -8.17
C GLU A 73 -3.04 3.70 -8.98
N THR A 74 -2.97 2.45 -8.56
CA THR A 74 -2.31 1.41 -9.34
C THR A 74 -3.33 0.32 -9.64
N VAL A 75 -3.16 -0.33 -10.79
CA VAL A 75 -4.10 -1.36 -11.24
C VAL A 75 -3.33 -2.66 -11.45
N HIS A 76 -3.89 -3.74 -10.94
CA HIS A 76 -3.29 -5.05 -11.07
C HIS A 76 -4.36 -6.05 -11.45
N SER A 77 -4.13 -6.81 -12.51
CA SER A 77 -5.07 -7.82 -12.98
C SER A 77 -4.46 -9.21 -12.84
N TYR A 78 -5.27 -10.17 -12.43
CA TYR A 78 -4.78 -11.53 -12.25
C TYR A 78 -5.95 -12.50 -12.40
N PRO A 79 -5.66 -13.76 -12.77
CA PRO A 79 -6.72 -14.76 -12.85
C PRO A 79 -7.19 -15.16 -11.46
N LEU A 80 -8.48 -15.38 -11.33
CA LEU A 80 -9.10 -15.78 -10.07
C LEU A 80 -10.24 -16.74 -10.42
N ASP A 81 -9.99 -18.04 -10.22
CA ASP A 81 -10.90 -19.10 -10.64
C ASP A 81 -11.17 -18.98 -12.14
N ASP A 82 -12.43 -18.89 -12.56
CA ASP A 82 -12.79 -18.75 -13.97
C ASP A 82 -12.90 -17.31 -14.42
N ALA A 83 -12.46 -16.37 -13.57
CA ALA A 83 -12.63 -14.95 -13.82
C ALA A 83 -11.27 -14.25 -13.90
N THR A 84 -11.30 -13.00 -14.33
CA THR A 84 -10.16 -12.11 -14.23
C THR A 84 -10.48 -11.07 -13.18
N ALA A 85 -9.64 -10.97 -12.18
CA ALA A 85 -9.78 -9.95 -11.14
C ALA A 85 -8.93 -8.74 -11.50
N THR A 86 -9.52 -7.56 -11.39
CA THR A 86 -8.82 -6.30 -11.59
C THR A 86 -8.92 -5.54 -10.28
N LYS A 87 -7.78 -5.29 -9.65
CA LYS A 87 -7.72 -4.59 -8.37
C LYS A 87 -7.12 -3.22 -8.56
N THR A 88 -7.88 -2.19 -8.19
CA THR A 88 -7.38 -0.82 -8.14
C THR A 88 -7.04 -0.49 -6.70
N THR A 89 -5.80 -0.10 -6.46
CA THR A 89 -5.35 0.30 -5.13
C THR A 89 -5.14 1.80 -5.12
N HIS A 90 -5.77 2.46 -4.16
CA HIS A 90 -5.66 3.91 -3.96
C HIS A 90 -4.60 4.16 -2.90
N TRP A 91 -3.56 4.89 -3.26
CA TRP A 91 -2.41 5.13 -2.39
C TRP A 91 -2.41 6.54 -1.84
N PHE A 92 -2.04 6.66 -0.57
CA PHE A 92 -2.04 7.94 0.14
C PHE A 92 -0.71 8.15 0.85
N LEU A 93 -0.29 9.41 0.91
CA LEU A 93 0.83 9.81 1.75
C LEU A 93 0.33 9.93 3.18
N MET A 94 1.04 9.33 4.11
CA MET A 94 0.66 9.31 5.53
C MET A 94 1.86 9.59 6.41
N ARG A 95 1.59 9.98 7.65
CA ARG A 95 2.62 10.26 8.64
C ARG A 95 2.23 9.71 10.00
N VAL A 96 3.25 9.34 10.78
CA VAL A 96 3.06 9.00 12.20
C VAL A 96 4.07 9.78 13.02
N ALA A 97 3.68 10.06 14.26
CA ALA A 97 4.58 10.73 15.21
C ALA A 97 5.63 9.74 15.70
N GLY A 98 6.84 10.22 15.91
CA GLY A 98 7.93 9.42 16.44
C GLY A 98 8.36 8.31 15.48
N THR A 99 8.87 7.23 16.06
CA THR A 99 9.25 6.03 15.32
C THR A 99 8.66 4.84 16.08
N PRO A 100 7.34 4.64 15.95
CA PRO A 100 6.68 3.60 16.75
C PRO A 100 7.13 2.20 16.38
N ALA A 101 7.09 1.31 17.36
CA ALA A 101 7.35 -0.11 17.14
C ALA A 101 6.29 -0.68 16.21
N LEU A 102 6.69 -1.63 15.39
CA LEU A 102 5.81 -2.24 14.40
C LEU A 102 5.50 -3.68 14.79
N THR A 103 4.26 -4.10 14.55
CA THR A 103 3.82 -5.46 14.80
C THR A 103 3.16 -5.98 13.53
N PRO A 104 3.85 -6.83 12.75
CA PRO A 104 3.26 -7.34 11.51
C PRO A 104 2.06 -8.23 11.79
N GLN A 105 1.02 -8.08 10.96
CA GLN A 105 -0.20 -8.85 11.09
C GLN A 105 0.00 -10.24 10.48
N LYS A 106 0.47 -11.18 11.30
CA LYS A 106 0.86 -12.50 10.81
C LYS A 106 -0.30 -13.30 10.27
N SER A 107 -1.52 -13.05 10.74
CA SER A 107 -2.71 -13.71 10.23
C SER A 107 -2.98 -13.35 8.77
N GLU A 108 -2.40 -12.27 8.26
CA GLU A 108 -2.51 -11.86 6.87
C GLU A 108 -1.28 -12.19 6.06
N GLY A 109 -0.41 -13.05 6.59
CA GLY A 109 0.78 -13.47 5.86
C GLY A 109 1.92 -12.47 5.88
N ILE A 110 1.83 -11.46 6.74
CA ILE A 110 2.89 -10.45 6.83
C ILE A 110 3.91 -10.94 7.84
N SER A 111 5.12 -11.21 7.37
CA SER A 111 6.18 -11.76 8.22
C SER A 111 7.02 -10.66 8.87
N ARG A 112 7.11 -9.49 8.25
CA ARG A 112 7.94 -8.38 8.73
C ARG A 112 7.26 -7.06 8.41
N ALA A 113 7.48 -6.08 9.29
CA ALA A 113 7.12 -4.69 9.04
C ALA A 113 8.31 -3.86 9.53
N GLU A 114 8.84 -2.98 8.68
CA GLU A 114 10.09 -2.27 8.99
C GLU A 114 10.05 -0.84 8.50
N TRP A 115 10.70 0.03 9.25
CA TRP A 115 10.98 1.39 8.81
C TRP A 115 12.24 1.36 7.98
N ILE A 116 12.15 1.78 6.72
CA ILE A 116 13.24 1.69 5.76
C ILE A 116 13.72 3.10 5.42
N PRO A 117 15.02 3.39 5.51
CA PRO A 117 15.53 4.70 5.09
C PRO A 117 15.14 4.98 3.64
N GLN A 118 14.85 6.24 3.34
CA GLN A 118 14.39 6.59 2.00
C GLN A 118 15.39 6.22 0.92
N ASP A 119 16.67 6.28 1.23
CA ASP A 119 17.69 5.93 0.26
C ASP A 119 17.63 4.47 -0.18
N ASP A 120 17.03 3.62 0.64
CA ASP A 120 16.90 2.18 0.32
C ASP A 120 15.59 1.81 -0.34
N CYS A 121 14.61 2.73 -0.37
CA CYS A 121 13.29 2.41 -0.89
C CYS A 121 13.30 2.13 -2.38
N HIS A 122 14.13 2.85 -3.13
CA HIS A 122 14.19 2.63 -4.57
C HIS A 122 14.65 1.20 -4.90
N PHE A 123 15.62 0.71 -4.14
CA PHE A 123 16.07 -0.67 -4.29
C PHE A 123 14.93 -1.65 -3.99
N LEU A 124 14.23 -1.45 -2.87
CA LEU A 124 13.13 -2.34 -2.49
C LEU A 124 12.03 -2.35 -3.57
N ALA A 125 11.65 -1.16 -4.06
CA ALA A 125 10.62 -1.06 -5.09
C ALA A 125 11.05 -1.80 -6.36
N GLY A 126 12.34 -1.88 -6.62
CA GLY A 126 12.87 -2.58 -7.78
C GLY A 126 12.88 -4.09 -7.65
N THR A 127 12.73 -4.62 -6.43
CA THR A 127 12.78 -6.07 -6.20
C THR A 127 11.41 -6.72 -6.17
N THR A 128 10.34 -5.96 -6.36
CA THR A 128 8.99 -6.45 -6.17
C THR A 128 8.06 -5.96 -7.29
N TYR A 129 6.81 -5.70 -6.99
CA TYR A 129 5.80 -5.32 -7.98
C TYR A 129 6.18 -4.00 -8.66
N THR A 130 6.13 -3.99 -9.99
CA THR A 130 6.54 -2.80 -10.75
C THR A 130 5.68 -1.58 -10.43
N THR A 131 4.42 -1.79 -10.06
CA THR A 131 3.53 -0.67 -9.72
C THR A 131 4.00 0.10 -8.50
N LEU A 132 4.82 -0.49 -7.63
CA LEU A 132 5.32 0.21 -6.45
C LEU A 132 6.29 1.34 -6.80
N ARG A 133 6.93 1.27 -7.97
CA ARG A 133 7.73 2.41 -8.43
C ARG A 133 6.86 3.62 -8.74
N GLU A 134 5.64 3.37 -9.23
CA GLU A 134 4.69 4.46 -9.48
C GLU A 134 4.31 5.15 -8.17
N VAL A 135 4.10 4.35 -7.11
CA VAL A 135 3.79 4.91 -5.80
C VAL A 135 4.97 5.70 -5.27
N GLU A 136 6.17 5.15 -5.39
CA GLU A 136 7.39 5.83 -4.95
C GLU A 136 7.54 7.19 -5.63
N GLU A 137 7.38 7.22 -6.96
CA GLU A 137 7.50 8.46 -7.71
C GLU A 137 6.44 9.48 -7.29
N ALA A 138 5.22 9.02 -7.09
CA ALA A 138 4.14 9.90 -6.65
C ALA A 138 4.46 10.49 -5.28
N ALA A 139 5.01 9.67 -4.38
CA ALA A 139 5.37 10.12 -3.05
C ALA A 139 6.46 11.21 -3.10
N TYR A 140 7.46 11.01 -3.94
CA TYR A 140 8.53 12.00 -4.06
C TYR A 140 8.01 13.30 -4.67
N ARG A 141 7.14 13.22 -5.68
CA ARG A 141 6.53 14.41 -6.26
C ARG A 141 5.68 15.17 -5.24
N ALA A 142 5.09 14.46 -4.29
CA ALA A 142 4.31 15.09 -3.22
C ALA A 142 5.18 15.66 -2.11
N GLY A 143 6.51 15.56 -2.22
CA GLY A 143 7.43 16.10 -1.24
C GLY A 143 7.77 15.16 -0.11
N ALA A 144 7.48 13.87 -0.25
CA ALA A 144 7.72 12.90 0.82
C ALA A 144 9.20 12.77 1.15
N SER A 145 10.08 13.04 0.18
CA SER A 145 11.52 12.90 0.39
C SER A 145 12.20 14.22 0.75
N GLN A 146 11.44 15.31 0.82
CA GLN A 146 12.05 16.62 1.09
C GLN A 146 12.46 16.72 2.54
N ARG A 147 13.60 17.35 2.72
CA ARG A 147 14.14 17.68 4.03
C ARG A 147 14.63 19.10 3.99
N ASP A 148 14.34 19.78 5.00
CA ASP A 148 14.78 21.19 5.09
C ASP A 148 16.09 21.33 5.76
#